data_66fde5abdbc9c13032741c2bef7ad445
#
_entry.id   66fde5abdbc9c13032741c2bef7ad445
#
_cell.length_a   1.000
_cell.length_b   1.000
_cell.length_c   1.000
_cell.angle_alpha   90.00
_cell.angle_beta   90.00
_cell.angle_gamma   90.00
#
_symmetry.space_group_name_H-M   'P 1'
#
loop_
_entity.id
_entity.type
_entity.pdbx_description
1 polymer ?
#
loop_
_entity_poly.entity_id
_entity_poly.type
_entity_poly.pdbx_seq_one_letter_code
_entity_poly.pdbx_strand_id
1 'polypeptide(L)'
;QDGYEQCFEVVVGEPKPLSAFIDVDSNSGKMSVTMGGSSMYYVNINGVNTRVDGDTFETELSTGLSIITISTDLECQGVVKQEVFISEKIHYYPNPTLRNVNVHVGGEDATVRVSVFSEKGDLIYTRDQSIEQGSRKIHIDLTNQITGTYIVTLESKTVRQSFKIIRE
;
A
#
# COMPACT_ATOMS: atom_id res chain seq x y z
N GLN A 1 29.09 0.69 -60.26
CA GLN A 1 28.71 0.05 -58.98
C GLN A 1 27.27 0.47 -58.69
N ASP A 2 26.33 -0.41 -59.00
CA ASP A 2 24.92 -0.20 -58.67
C ASP A 2 24.72 -0.41 -57.17
N GLY A 3 24.43 0.69 -56.46
CA GLY A 3 24.11 0.63 -55.04
C GLY A 3 22.75 -0.07 -54.88
N TYR A 4 22.73 -1.13 -54.13
CA TYR A 4 21.49 -1.83 -53.76
C TYR A 4 20.91 -1.12 -52.50
N GLU A 5 19.74 -0.48 -52.66
CA GLU A 5 18.99 0.11 -51.55
C GLU A 5 17.86 -0.86 -51.15
N GLN A 6 17.85 -1.22 -49.88
CA GLN A 6 16.79 -2.08 -49.32
C GLN A 6 16.01 -1.25 -48.27
N CYS A 7 14.74 -1.00 -48.58
CA CYS A 7 13.86 -0.29 -47.66
C CYS A 7 13.01 -1.28 -46.85
N PHE A 8 12.93 -1.08 -45.57
CA PHE A 8 12.05 -1.82 -44.66
C PHE A 8 11.04 -0.87 -44.06
N GLU A 9 9.78 -1.26 -44.07
CA GLU A 9 8.74 -0.56 -43.36
C GLU A 9 8.71 -1.11 -41.92
N VAL A 10 8.97 -0.25 -40.91
CA VAL A 10 8.88 -0.59 -39.51
C VAL A 10 7.63 0.06 -38.95
N VAL A 11 6.63 -0.73 -38.64
CA VAL A 11 5.43 -0.26 -37.93
C VAL A 11 5.70 -0.31 -36.42
N VAL A 12 5.80 0.86 -35.80
CA VAL A 12 5.92 0.99 -34.37
C VAL A 12 4.52 1.14 -33.77
N GLY A 13 4.05 0.14 -33.05
CA GLY A 13 2.80 0.19 -32.31
C GLY A 13 3.07 0.62 -30.86
N GLU A 14 2.35 1.62 -30.37
CA GLU A 14 2.38 1.98 -28.94
C GLU A 14 1.39 1.09 -28.18
N PRO A 15 1.82 0.32 -27.17
CA PRO A 15 0.92 -0.48 -26.36
C PRO A 15 0.02 0.42 -25.51
N LYS A 16 -1.21 -0.01 -25.25
CA LYS A 16 -2.08 0.67 -24.31
C LYS A 16 -1.44 0.64 -22.91
N PRO A 17 -1.52 1.72 -22.12
CA PRO A 17 -0.98 1.73 -20.77
C PRO A 17 -1.68 0.69 -19.88
N LEU A 18 -0.90 0.05 -19.00
CA LEU A 18 -1.44 -0.81 -17.96
C LEU A 18 -2.31 0.01 -17.00
N SER A 19 -3.51 -0.45 -16.74
CA SER A 19 -4.40 0.08 -15.72
C SER A 19 -4.94 -1.05 -14.86
N ALA A 20 -5.13 -0.79 -13.56
CA ALA A 20 -5.77 -1.73 -12.66
C ALA A 20 -6.59 -0.96 -11.61
N PHE A 21 -7.78 -1.46 -11.36
CA PHE A 21 -8.64 -1.03 -10.25
C PHE A 21 -8.80 -2.20 -9.30
N ILE A 22 -8.41 -2.00 -8.04
CA ILE A 22 -8.45 -3.02 -7.00
C ILE A 22 -9.50 -2.59 -5.98
N ASP A 23 -10.51 -3.43 -5.79
CA ASP A 23 -11.54 -3.28 -4.79
C ASP A 23 -11.43 -4.39 -3.75
N VAL A 24 -11.56 -4.03 -2.47
CA VAL A 24 -11.39 -4.98 -1.36
C VAL A 24 -12.48 -4.76 -0.32
N ASP A 25 -13.24 -5.82 -0.05
CA ASP A 25 -14.13 -5.88 1.10
C ASP A 25 -13.33 -6.23 2.36
N SER A 26 -13.13 -5.25 3.22
CA SER A 26 -12.34 -5.39 4.45
C SER A 26 -12.92 -6.40 5.45
N ASN A 27 -14.21 -6.70 5.37
CA ASN A 27 -14.88 -7.62 6.29
C ASN A 27 -14.69 -9.08 5.87
N SER A 28 -14.80 -9.35 4.59
CA SER A 28 -14.68 -10.72 4.04
C SER A 28 -13.28 -11.05 3.56
N GLY A 29 -12.42 -10.04 3.36
CA GLY A 29 -11.11 -10.20 2.71
C GLY A 29 -11.20 -10.45 1.20
N LYS A 30 -12.38 -10.43 0.61
CA LYS A 30 -12.54 -10.57 -0.83
C LYS A 30 -11.94 -9.40 -1.57
N MET A 31 -11.08 -9.72 -2.53
CA MET A 31 -10.48 -8.75 -3.46
C MET A 31 -10.95 -9.05 -4.87
N SER A 32 -11.39 -8.02 -5.57
CA SER A 32 -11.63 -8.03 -7.01
C SER A 32 -10.72 -7.04 -7.71
N VAL A 33 -10.17 -7.44 -8.84
CA VAL A 33 -9.29 -6.61 -9.67
C VAL A 33 -9.86 -6.54 -11.07
N THR A 34 -10.00 -5.32 -11.58
CA THR A 34 -10.30 -5.08 -13.00
C THR A 34 -9.07 -4.47 -13.65
N MET A 35 -8.60 -5.08 -14.73
CA MET A 35 -7.34 -4.74 -15.40
C MET A 35 -7.60 -4.28 -16.83
N GLY A 36 -6.70 -3.45 -17.36
CA GLY A 36 -6.76 -2.98 -18.75
C GLY A 36 -5.37 -2.75 -19.33
N GLY A 37 -5.26 -2.77 -20.66
CA GLY A 37 -4.01 -2.54 -21.39
C GLY A 37 -3.41 -3.80 -22.01
N SER A 38 -3.80 -4.99 -21.57
CA SER A 38 -3.35 -6.27 -22.11
C SER A 38 -4.49 -7.29 -22.15
N SER A 39 -4.25 -8.49 -22.66
CA SER A 39 -5.12 -9.65 -22.56
C SER A 39 -4.61 -10.69 -21.56
N MET A 40 -3.38 -10.49 -21.05
CA MET A 40 -2.72 -11.37 -20.09
C MET A 40 -1.97 -10.55 -19.06
N TYR A 41 -2.13 -10.91 -17.80
CA TYR A 41 -1.54 -10.22 -16.66
C TYR A 41 -0.88 -11.19 -15.70
N TYR A 42 0.05 -10.67 -14.91
CA TYR A 42 0.63 -11.34 -13.77
C TYR A 42 0.24 -10.58 -12.51
N VAL A 43 -0.55 -11.22 -11.66
CA VAL A 43 -0.94 -10.70 -10.35
C VAL A 43 -0.06 -11.37 -9.31
N ASN A 44 0.77 -10.58 -8.64
CA ASN A 44 1.59 -11.04 -7.52
C ASN A 44 0.99 -10.55 -6.21
N ILE A 45 0.77 -11.47 -5.29
CA ILE A 45 0.32 -11.16 -3.93
C ILE A 45 1.34 -11.74 -2.96
N ASN A 46 2.05 -10.88 -2.23
CA ASN A 46 3.06 -11.27 -1.24
C ASN A 46 4.12 -12.25 -1.79
N GLY A 47 4.52 -12.09 -3.06
CA GLY A 47 5.52 -12.94 -3.71
C GLY A 47 4.94 -14.15 -4.47
N VAL A 48 3.65 -14.43 -4.35
CA VAL A 48 2.99 -15.50 -5.11
C VAL A 48 2.45 -14.93 -6.41
N ASN A 49 2.96 -15.42 -7.54
CA ASN A 49 2.55 -15.01 -8.88
C ASN A 49 1.40 -15.87 -9.40
N THR A 50 0.36 -15.23 -9.90
CA THR A 50 -0.76 -15.85 -10.62
C THR A 50 -0.86 -15.24 -11.99
N ARG A 51 -0.85 -16.08 -13.04
CA ARG A 51 -1.15 -15.65 -14.40
C ARG A 51 -2.67 -15.57 -14.58
N VAL A 52 -3.13 -14.48 -15.16
CA VAL A 52 -4.54 -14.19 -15.41
C VAL A 52 -4.73 -13.92 -16.90
N ASP A 53 -5.52 -14.75 -17.56
CA ASP A 53 -5.95 -14.54 -18.93
C ASP A 53 -7.35 -13.89 -18.88
N GLY A 54 -7.45 -12.63 -19.30
CA GLY A 54 -8.65 -11.79 -19.18
C GLY A 54 -8.43 -10.56 -18.30
N ASP A 55 -9.46 -9.76 -18.13
CA ASP A 55 -9.42 -8.44 -17.52
C ASP A 55 -9.90 -8.39 -16.06
N THR A 56 -10.28 -9.53 -15.48
CA THR A 56 -10.78 -9.63 -14.11
C THR A 56 -10.08 -10.73 -13.33
N PHE A 57 -9.85 -10.49 -12.05
CA PHE A 57 -9.28 -11.46 -11.12
C PHE A 57 -9.93 -11.32 -9.74
N GLU A 58 -10.32 -12.43 -9.14
CA GLU A 58 -10.90 -12.47 -7.80
C GLU A 58 -10.13 -13.44 -6.89
N THR A 59 -9.92 -13.06 -5.64
CA THR A 59 -9.30 -13.90 -4.62
C THR A 59 -9.66 -13.40 -3.22
N GLU A 60 -9.29 -14.16 -2.20
CA GLU A 60 -9.37 -13.74 -0.80
C GLU A 60 -7.97 -13.41 -0.28
N LEU A 61 -7.84 -12.25 0.36
CA LEU A 61 -6.62 -11.83 1.03
C LEU A 61 -6.62 -12.33 2.47
N SER A 62 -5.46 -12.77 2.93
CA SER A 62 -5.25 -13.08 4.34
C SER A 62 -5.25 -11.82 5.20
N THR A 63 -5.58 -11.96 6.48
CA THR A 63 -5.43 -10.89 7.47
C THR A 63 -3.98 -10.43 7.55
N GLY A 64 -3.79 -9.13 7.66
CA GLY A 64 -2.48 -8.47 7.69
C GLY A 64 -2.25 -7.57 6.48
N LEU A 65 -0.99 -7.21 6.25
CA LEU A 65 -0.57 -6.41 5.11
C LEU A 65 -0.34 -7.29 3.88
N SER A 66 -1.06 -6.99 2.81
CA SER A 66 -0.83 -7.59 1.49
C SER A 66 -0.23 -6.58 0.54
N ILE A 67 0.84 -6.97 -0.15
CA ILE A 67 1.46 -6.21 -1.23
C ILE A 67 1.03 -6.86 -2.54
N ILE A 68 0.29 -6.09 -3.34
CA ILE A 68 -0.24 -6.54 -4.63
C ILE A 68 0.53 -5.82 -5.71
N THR A 69 1.06 -6.56 -6.67
CA THR A 69 1.66 -6.00 -7.88
C THR A 69 1.03 -6.64 -9.11
N ILE A 70 0.74 -5.81 -10.12
CA ILE A 70 0.15 -6.25 -11.37
C ILE A 70 1.06 -5.79 -12.49
N SER A 71 1.43 -6.70 -13.35
CA SER A 71 2.28 -6.47 -14.53
C SER A 71 1.77 -7.25 -15.72
N THR A 72 2.36 -6.97 -16.88
CA THR A 72 2.11 -7.70 -18.14
C THR A 72 3.43 -8.29 -18.63
N ASP A 73 3.40 -8.96 -19.76
CA ASP A 73 4.60 -9.42 -20.49
C ASP A 73 5.36 -8.28 -21.20
N LEU A 74 4.77 -7.08 -21.27
CA LEU A 74 5.38 -5.90 -21.85
C LEU A 74 5.98 -4.99 -20.75
N GLU A 75 7.29 -5.05 -20.56
CA GLU A 75 7.99 -4.24 -19.54
C GLU A 75 7.73 -2.73 -19.67
N CYS A 76 7.51 -2.23 -20.89
CA CYS A 76 7.23 -0.82 -21.15
C CYS A 76 5.88 -0.33 -20.60
N GLN A 77 4.96 -1.23 -20.23
CA GLN A 77 3.69 -0.88 -19.62
C GLN A 77 3.83 -0.58 -18.10
N GLY A 78 4.97 -0.92 -17.50
CA GLY A 78 5.23 -0.70 -16.08
C GLY A 78 4.51 -1.70 -15.17
N VAL A 79 4.40 -1.32 -13.89
CA VAL A 79 3.83 -2.16 -12.83
C VAL A 79 2.89 -1.31 -11.98
N VAL A 80 1.68 -1.81 -11.74
CA VAL A 80 0.78 -1.24 -10.73
C VAL A 80 1.08 -1.92 -9.39
N LYS A 81 1.29 -1.13 -8.34
CA LYS A 81 1.54 -1.63 -6.97
C LYS A 81 0.56 -1.01 -6.01
N GLN A 82 -0.05 -1.85 -5.17
CA GLN A 82 -0.95 -1.42 -4.11
C GLN A 82 -0.70 -2.21 -2.82
N GLU A 83 -0.79 -1.51 -1.69
CA GLU A 83 -0.79 -2.11 -0.36
C GLU A 83 -2.22 -2.17 0.15
N VAL A 84 -2.63 -3.33 0.69
CA VAL A 84 -3.93 -3.56 1.31
C VAL A 84 -3.71 -4.11 2.70
N PHE A 85 -4.35 -3.50 3.70
CA PHE A 85 -4.27 -3.94 5.08
C PHE A 85 -5.64 -4.37 5.60
N ILE A 86 -5.76 -5.64 5.99
CA ILE A 86 -6.97 -6.24 6.53
C ILE A 86 -6.68 -6.73 7.95
N SER A 87 -7.12 -5.99 8.96
CA SER A 87 -6.99 -6.39 10.37
C SER A 87 -7.83 -5.49 11.26
N GLU A 88 -8.28 -6.02 12.39
CA GLU A 88 -8.82 -5.22 13.50
C GLU A 88 -7.72 -4.67 14.42
N LYS A 89 -6.47 -5.16 14.26
CA LYS A 89 -5.31 -4.76 15.08
C LYS A 89 -4.44 -3.78 14.31
N ILE A 90 -3.76 -2.91 15.04
CA ILE A 90 -2.74 -2.05 14.44
C ILE A 90 -1.47 -2.85 14.14
N HIS A 91 -0.78 -2.43 13.08
CA HIS A 91 0.57 -2.88 12.76
C HIS A 91 1.44 -1.65 12.52
N TYR A 92 2.63 -1.59 13.13
CA TYR A 92 3.49 -0.41 13.03
C TYR A 92 4.96 -0.76 12.92
N TYR A 93 5.67 -0.02 12.07
CA TYR A 93 7.10 -0.20 11.80
C TYR A 93 7.71 1.05 11.13
N PRO A 94 9.03 1.21 11.21
CA PRO A 94 9.97 0.49 12.07
C PRO A 94 9.79 0.86 13.54
N ASN A 95 10.11 -0.06 14.43
CA ASN A 95 10.24 0.19 15.85
C ASN A 95 11.37 -0.70 16.39
N PRO A 96 12.55 -0.16 16.76
CA PRO A 96 12.89 1.26 16.87
C PRO A 96 12.91 2.03 15.53
N THR A 97 12.86 3.36 15.63
CA THR A 97 12.87 4.28 14.48
C THR A 97 13.88 5.41 14.67
N LEU A 98 14.42 5.88 13.54
CA LEU A 98 15.25 7.10 13.51
C LEU A 98 14.43 8.38 13.32
N ARG A 99 13.23 8.30 12.71
CA ARG A 99 12.42 9.47 12.35
C ARG A 99 10.93 9.21 12.38
N ASN A 100 10.45 8.35 11.47
CA ASN A 100 9.03 8.16 11.19
C ASN A 100 8.62 6.72 11.42
N VAL A 101 7.38 6.52 11.81
CA VAL A 101 6.75 5.21 11.93
C VAL A 101 5.52 5.17 11.03
N ASN A 102 5.43 4.13 10.21
CA ASN A 102 4.22 3.79 9.48
C ASN A 102 3.31 2.99 10.42
N VAL A 103 2.07 3.35 10.47
CA VAL A 103 1.06 2.64 11.26
C VAL A 103 -0.10 2.26 10.37
N HIS A 104 -0.37 0.98 10.26
CA HIS A 104 -1.57 0.47 9.61
C HIS A 104 -2.67 0.35 10.67
N VAL A 105 -3.76 1.03 10.44
CA VAL A 105 -4.88 1.15 11.37
C VAL A 105 -5.98 0.20 10.96
N GLY A 106 -6.38 -0.69 11.84
CA GLY A 106 -7.49 -1.61 11.58
C GLY A 106 -8.84 -0.90 11.42
N GLY A 107 -9.87 -1.67 11.10
CA GLY A 107 -11.24 -1.17 10.95
C GLY A 107 -11.48 -0.36 9.66
N GLU A 108 -12.58 0.39 9.61
CA GLU A 108 -13.06 1.07 8.38
C GLU A 108 -13.08 2.60 8.49
N ASP A 109 -12.68 3.16 9.62
CA ASP A 109 -12.72 4.62 9.81
C ASP A 109 -11.82 5.32 8.77
N ALA A 110 -12.29 6.43 8.23
CA ALA A 110 -11.55 7.24 7.26
C ALA A 110 -10.55 8.19 7.93
N THR A 111 -10.74 8.47 9.22
CA THR A 111 -9.89 9.38 10.00
C THR A 111 -9.62 8.82 11.38
N VAL A 112 -8.46 9.17 11.93
CA VAL A 112 -8.08 8.81 13.29
C VAL A 112 -7.39 9.98 13.97
N ARG A 113 -7.71 10.21 15.24
CA ARG A 113 -6.99 11.14 16.10
C ARG A 113 -5.74 10.45 16.63
N VAL A 114 -4.60 11.08 16.38
CA VAL A 114 -3.29 10.63 16.81
C VAL A 114 -2.81 11.57 17.90
N SER A 115 -2.50 11.03 19.09
CA SER A 115 -1.83 11.78 20.16
C SER A 115 -0.53 11.08 20.51
N VAL A 116 0.54 11.87 20.61
CA VAL A 116 1.89 11.39 20.94
C VAL A 116 2.32 12.01 22.25
N PHE A 117 2.77 11.17 23.16
CA PHE A 117 3.25 11.57 24.50
C PHE A 117 4.70 11.15 24.71
N SER A 118 5.43 11.91 25.49
CA SER A 118 6.72 11.50 26.04
C SER A 118 6.54 10.33 27.03
N GLU A 119 7.62 9.65 27.39
CA GLU A 119 7.61 8.63 28.44
C GLU A 119 7.14 9.16 29.79
N LYS A 120 7.30 10.47 30.04
CA LYS A 120 6.84 11.16 31.25
C LYS A 120 5.36 11.52 31.25
N GLY A 121 4.67 11.29 30.09
CA GLY A 121 3.27 11.62 29.92
C GLY A 121 3.01 13.04 29.37
N ASP A 122 4.05 13.80 29.02
CA ASP A 122 3.88 15.11 28.40
C ASP A 122 3.33 14.95 26.98
N LEU A 123 2.29 15.70 26.65
CA LEU A 123 1.74 15.71 25.29
C LEU A 123 2.71 16.43 24.33
N ILE A 124 3.20 15.71 23.33
CA ILE A 124 4.05 16.26 22.27
C ILE A 124 3.18 16.93 21.20
N TYR A 125 2.22 16.18 20.68
CA TYR A 125 1.19 16.71 19.76
C TYR A 125 -0.05 15.83 19.74
N THR A 126 -1.15 16.42 19.29
CA THR A 126 -2.35 15.71 18.87
C THR A 126 -2.82 16.25 17.52
N ARG A 127 -3.28 15.38 16.63
CA ARG A 127 -3.83 15.76 15.33
C ARG A 127 -4.76 14.69 14.78
N ASP A 128 -5.73 15.11 13.98
CA ASP A 128 -6.54 14.21 13.19
C ASP A 128 -5.82 13.92 11.86
N GLN A 129 -5.74 12.65 11.49
CA GLN A 129 -5.11 12.19 10.24
C GLN A 129 -6.12 11.40 9.42
N SER A 130 -6.12 11.65 8.11
CA SER A 130 -6.80 10.78 7.15
C SER A 130 -6.04 9.47 7.02
N ILE A 131 -6.78 8.37 7.02
CA ILE A 131 -6.24 7.04 6.83
C ILE A 131 -6.22 6.74 5.32
N GLU A 132 -5.07 6.35 4.78
CA GLU A 132 -4.96 5.97 3.37
C GLU A 132 -5.91 4.81 3.05
N GLN A 133 -6.66 4.95 1.97
CA GLN A 133 -7.54 3.89 1.51
C GLN A 133 -6.71 2.67 1.03
N GLY A 134 -7.17 1.47 1.30
CA GLY A 134 -6.47 0.22 0.96
C GLY A 134 -5.34 -0.12 1.94
N SER A 135 -4.25 0.60 1.95
CA SER A 135 -3.13 0.38 2.87
C SER A 135 -3.48 0.61 4.34
N ARG A 136 -4.53 1.39 4.61
CA ARG A 136 -4.94 1.81 5.96
C ARG A 136 -3.84 2.52 6.74
N LYS A 137 -2.91 3.17 6.03
CA LYS A 137 -1.67 3.70 6.59
C LYS A 137 -1.82 5.16 7.04
N ILE A 138 -1.18 5.46 8.16
CA ILE A 138 -0.90 6.80 8.65
C ILE A 138 0.58 6.90 9.01
N HIS A 139 1.08 8.13 9.18
CA HIS A 139 2.48 8.40 9.52
C HIS A 139 2.60 9.13 10.86
N ILE A 140 3.44 8.59 11.74
CA ILE A 140 3.85 9.24 12.99
C ILE A 140 5.22 9.86 12.76
N ASP A 141 5.30 11.18 12.85
CA ASP A 141 6.55 11.93 12.69
C ASP A 141 7.20 12.23 14.04
N LEU A 142 8.39 11.69 14.25
CA LEU A 142 9.24 11.92 15.42
C LEU A 142 10.57 12.58 15.05
N THR A 143 10.68 13.18 13.85
CA THR A 143 11.94 13.74 13.32
C THR A 143 12.58 14.75 14.27
N ASN A 144 11.78 15.62 14.87
CA ASN A 144 12.25 16.67 15.77
C ASN A 144 12.23 16.27 17.26
N GLN A 145 12.03 15.00 17.56
CA GLN A 145 12.01 14.52 18.92
C GLN A 145 13.40 13.99 19.32
N ILE A 146 13.69 13.98 20.61
CA ILE A 146 14.94 13.40 21.13
C ILE A 146 14.83 11.87 21.19
N THR A 147 15.97 11.19 21.26
CA THR A 147 16.04 9.74 21.54
C THR A 147 15.28 9.41 22.82
N GLY A 148 14.44 8.40 22.78
CA GLY A 148 13.61 8.01 23.90
C GLY A 148 12.39 7.18 23.53
N THR A 149 11.56 6.90 24.52
CA THR A 149 10.30 6.18 24.37
C THR A 149 9.14 7.15 24.26
N TYR A 150 8.26 6.88 23.31
CA TYR A 150 7.04 7.66 23.07
C TYR A 150 5.83 6.73 23.15
N ILE A 151 4.75 7.24 23.72
CA ILE A 151 3.46 6.56 23.79
C ILE A 151 2.56 7.22 22.73
N VAL A 152 2.03 6.42 21.85
CA VAL A 152 1.08 6.86 20.82
C VAL A 152 -0.29 6.31 21.16
N THR A 153 -1.30 7.17 21.12
CA THR A 153 -2.71 6.78 21.21
C THR A 153 -3.41 7.07 19.89
N LEU A 154 -4.21 6.13 19.45
CA LEU A 154 -5.08 6.24 18.28
C LEU A 154 -6.54 6.16 18.75
N GLU A 155 -7.34 7.15 18.37
CA GLU A 155 -8.76 7.20 18.70
C GLU A 155 -9.59 7.56 17.46
N SER A 156 -10.59 6.72 17.16
CA SER A 156 -11.60 6.95 16.15
C SER A 156 -12.95 6.41 16.65
N LYS A 157 -13.93 6.24 15.76
CA LYS A 157 -15.23 5.66 16.14
C LYS A 157 -15.09 4.18 16.54
N THR A 158 -14.22 3.43 15.84
CA THR A 158 -14.06 1.98 16.03
C THR A 158 -12.71 1.60 16.63
N VAL A 159 -11.71 2.50 16.58
CA VAL A 159 -10.35 2.23 17.06
C VAL A 159 -10.06 3.03 18.32
N ARG A 160 -9.61 2.32 19.37
CA ARG A 160 -9.02 2.91 20.58
C ARG A 160 -7.84 2.05 21.01
N GLN A 161 -6.64 2.47 20.65
CA GLN A 161 -5.41 1.71 20.89
C GLN A 161 -4.25 2.60 21.33
N SER A 162 -3.35 2.03 22.12
CA SER A 162 -2.10 2.68 22.55
C SER A 162 -0.93 1.72 22.34
N PHE A 163 0.21 2.27 21.93
CA PHE A 163 1.44 1.50 21.72
C PHE A 163 2.68 2.37 21.97
N LYS A 164 3.82 1.70 22.11
CA LYS A 164 5.11 2.35 22.34
C LYS A 164 5.95 2.40 21.06
N ILE A 165 6.61 3.53 20.86
CA ILE A 165 7.62 3.71 19.83
C ILE A 165 8.94 4.06 20.53
N ILE A 166 10.02 3.43 20.11
CA ILE A 166 11.38 3.74 20.53
C ILE A 166 12.03 4.56 19.41
N ARG A 167 12.48 5.76 19.74
CA ARG A 167 13.28 6.61 18.85
C ARG A 167 14.75 6.53 19.23
N GLU A 168 15.58 6.15 18.26
CA GLU A 168 17.04 6.13 18.34
C GLU A 168 17.68 7.40 17.79
#